data_a291300425be37e48331c1784eb8a919
#
_entry.id   a291300425be37e48331c1784eb8a919
#
_cell.length_a   1.000
_cell.length_b   1.000
_cell.length_c   1.000
_cell.angle_alpha   90.00
_cell.angle_beta   90.00
_cell.angle_gamma   90.00
#
_symmetry.space_group_name_H-M   'P 1'
#
loop_
_entity.id
_entity.type
_entity.pdbx_description
1 polymer ?
#
loop_
_entity_poly.entity_id
_entity_poly.type
_entity_poly.pdbx_seq_one_letter_code
_entity_poly.pdbx_strand_id
1 'polypeptide(L)'
;MEKLIYLVWLDAGTTRESVAAVMLGTVAPALLALGPHRLSMDLWDTHSDIPAPVPTPAGETPLHALVSVWLDAVDHRRPYEDVLAPVAARLAGYQVVESLYTDYGSNRWASPRDWQDGQRSPGVLTVALLMRHPELGFEEWITRWHTRISPITESIQPRTRYVRNAVFRGVTDGAPPLGGIVEEAWPSLEHVTDPMLFFCADGDPDRMNAHITQMIEEITAFTDLDTMRSVTMSEWILKS
;
A
#
# COMPACT_ATOMS: atom_id res chain seq x y z
N MET A 1 -13.44 -2.96 -16.09
CA MET A 1 -12.99 -2.03 -15.02
C MET A 1 -11.52 -2.29 -14.76
N GLU A 2 -10.69 -1.26 -14.80
CA GLU A 2 -9.24 -1.32 -14.64
C GLU A 2 -8.85 -0.48 -13.42
N LYS A 3 -7.91 -0.98 -12.59
CA LYS A 3 -7.36 -0.25 -11.46
C LYS A 3 -6.10 0.50 -11.87
N LEU A 4 -6.05 1.77 -11.52
CA LEU A 4 -4.87 2.62 -11.57
C LEU A 4 -4.45 3.00 -10.15
N ILE A 5 -3.16 3.00 -9.92
CA ILE A 5 -2.56 3.52 -8.67
C ILE A 5 -1.66 4.69 -9.03
N TYR A 6 -1.83 5.78 -8.32
CA TYR A 6 -0.96 6.95 -8.38
C TYR A 6 -0.21 7.11 -7.06
N LEU A 7 1.11 7.08 -7.13
CA LEU A 7 2.00 7.45 -6.03
C LEU A 7 2.25 8.94 -6.11
N VAL A 8 1.97 9.65 -5.02
CA VAL A 8 2.01 11.11 -4.94
C VAL A 8 3.04 11.55 -3.91
N TRP A 9 4.07 12.24 -4.35
CA TRP A 9 5.00 12.98 -3.49
C TRP A 9 4.64 14.44 -3.55
N LEU A 10 4.28 15.05 -2.43
CA LEU A 10 4.07 16.49 -2.29
C LEU A 10 5.42 17.18 -2.06
N ASP A 11 5.44 18.51 -1.92
CA ASP A 11 6.67 19.26 -1.70
C ASP A 11 7.43 18.81 -0.45
N ALA A 12 8.78 18.99 -0.48
CA ALA A 12 9.73 18.59 0.57
C ALA A 12 9.54 19.40 1.85
N GLY A 13 8.61 19.69 2.41
CA GLY A 13 8.28 20.44 3.64
C GLY A 13 6.84 20.18 4.08
N THR A 14 6.18 19.30 3.34
CA THR A 14 4.81 18.90 3.63
C THR A 14 4.76 18.13 4.96
N THR A 15 3.91 18.57 5.87
CA THR A 15 3.67 17.91 7.16
C THR A 15 2.55 16.88 7.04
N ARG A 16 2.50 15.93 7.98
CA ARG A 16 1.44 14.90 8.04
C ARG A 16 0.03 15.52 8.09
N GLU A 17 -0.15 16.64 8.83
CA GLU A 17 -1.42 17.37 8.90
C GLU A 17 -1.80 17.95 7.55
N SER A 18 -0.83 18.50 6.81
CA SER A 18 -1.09 19.14 5.51
C SER A 18 -1.41 18.12 4.42
N VAL A 19 -0.87 16.89 4.50
CA VAL A 19 -1.23 15.80 3.57
C VAL A 19 -2.72 15.53 3.60
N ALA A 20 -3.29 15.28 4.78
CA ALA A 20 -4.71 15.01 4.91
C ALA A 20 -5.56 16.21 4.44
N ALA A 21 -5.17 17.44 4.80
CA ALA A 21 -5.87 18.65 4.38
C ALA A 21 -5.91 18.81 2.85
N VAL A 22 -4.80 18.59 2.16
CA VAL A 22 -4.72 18.70 0.69
C VAL A 22 -5.47 17.54 0.03
N MET A 23 -5.18 16.31 0.44
CA MET A 23 -5.69 15.13 -0.26
C MET A 23 -7.20 14.93 -0.03
N LEU A 24 -7.68 15.07 1.21
CA LEU A 24 -9.10 14.88 1.52
C LEU A 24 -9.94 16.16 1.28
N GLY A 25 -9.35 17.34 1.53
CA GLY A 25 -10.09 18.59 1.40
C GLY A 25 -10.19 19.13 -0.02
N THR A 26 -9.22 18.83 -0.88
CA THR A 26 -9.14 19.38 -2.24
C THR A 26 -9.16 18.29 -3.32
N VAL A 27 -8.28 17.32 -3.22
CA VAL A 27 -8.08 16.32 -4.28
C VAL A 27 -9.23 15.31 -4.31
N ALA A 28 -9.64 14.75 -3.17
CA ALA A 28 -10.69 13.74 -3.12
C ALA A 28 -12.04 14.22 -3.70
N PRO A 29 -12.57 15.43 -3.34
CA PRO A 29 -13.80 15.93 -3.95
C PRO A 29 -13.70 16.11 -5.46
N ALA A 30 -12.55 16.58 -5.96
CA ALA A 30 -12.33 16.77 -7.39
C ALA A 30 -12.29 15.42 -8.14
N LEU A 31 -11.62 14.39 -7.59
CA LEU A 31 -11.61 13.05 -8.18
C LEU A 31 -12.99 12.38 -8.14
N LEU A 32 -13.74 12.52 -7.04
CA LEU A 32 -15.09 11.98 -6.91
C LEU A 32 -16.04 12.60 -7.94
N ALA A 33 -15.89 13.91 -8.23
CA ALA A 33 -16.69 14.62 -9.23
C ALA A 33 -16.49 14.07 -10.66
N LEU A 34 -15.35 13.42 -10.95
CA LEU A 34 -15.08 12.74 -12.23
C LEU A 34 -15.84 11.41 -12.37
N GLY A 35 -16.46 10.91 -11.32
CA GLY A 35 -17.30 9.73 -11.33
C GLY A 35 -16.56 8.38 -11.47
N PRO A 36 -15.44 8.13 -10.76
CA PRO A 36 -14.80 6.82 -10.81
C PRO A 36 -15.74 5.72 -10.32
N HIS A 37 -15.50 4.47 -10.70
CA HIS A 37 -16.25 3.34 -10.13
C HIS A 37 -15.98 3.17 -8.65
N ARG A 38 -14.68 3.22 -8.28
CA ARG A 38 -14.20 3.20 -6.90
C ARG A 38 -13.06 4.20 -6.74
N LEU A 39 -12.88 4.67 -5.51
CA LEU A 39 -11.78 5.55 -5.13
C LEU A 39 -11.33 5.26 -3.70
N SER A 40 -10.04 5.06 -3.49
CA SER A 40 -9.43 5.04 -2.17
C SER A 40 -8.15 5.86 -2.13
N MET A 41 -7.79 6.33 -0.96
CA MET A 41 -6.53 7.01 -0.69
C MET A 41 -5.88 6.45 0.56
N ASP A 42 -4.59 6.16 0.47
CA ASP A 42 -3.76 5.87 1.61
C ASP A 42 -2.86 7.07 1.85
N LEU A 43 -2.86 7.62 3.04
CA LEU A 43 -2.26 8.91 3.35
C LEU A 43 -1.20 8.79 4.45
N TRP A 44 -0.05 9.38 4.22
CA TRP A 44 0.99 9.61 5.22
C TRP A 44 0.56 10.78 6.13
N ASP A 45 -0.31 10.52 7.08
CA ASP A 45 -0.94 11.51 7.94
C ASP A 45 -0.64 11.27 9.44
N THR A 46 -1.21 12.07 10.32
CA THR A 46 -0.99 12.00 11.77
C THR A 46 -1.50 10.70 12.41
N HIS A 47 -2.38 9.95 11.75
CA HIS A 47 -2.87 8.66 12.23
C HIS A 47 -1.88 7.51 11.98
N SER A 48 -0.87 7.75 11.15
CA SER A 48 0.14 6.77 10.75
C SER A 48 1.57 7.18 11.17
N ASP A 49 1.73 7.98 12.23
CA ASP A 49 3.02 8.51 12.67
C ASP A 49 3.83 7.49 13.46
N ILE A 50 4.21 6.41 12.79
CA ILE A 50 5.11 5.37 13.29
C ILE A 50 6.12 4.99 12.20
N PRO A 51 7.28 4.40 12.56
CA PRO A 51 8.21 3.86 11.58
C PRO A 51 7.56 2.75 10.74
N ALA A 52 7.85 2.73 9.46
CA ALA A 52 7.49 1.62 8.58
C ALA A 52 8.47 0.45 8.75
N PRO A 53 8.06 -0.81 8.44
CA PRO A 53 8.94 -1.98 8.54
C PRO A 53 10.23 -1.86 7.71
N VAL A 54 10.17 -1.24 6.53
CA VAL A 54 11.33 -0.92 5.68
C VAL A 54 11.28 0.58 5.34
N PRO A 55 11.76 1.45 6.25
CA PRO A 55 11.57 2.89 6.13
C PRO A 55 12.30 3.48 4.92
N THR A 56 11.79 4.59 4.42
CA THR A 56 12.45 5.41 3.42
C THR A 56 13.83 5.85 3.95
N PRO A 57 14.92 5.71 3.16
CA PRO A 57 16.25 6.14 3.57
C PRO A 57 16.30 7.63 3.94
N ALA A 58 17.20 7.97 4.86
CA ALA A 58 17.41 9.36 5.26
C ALA A 58 17.80 10.23 4.05
N GLY A 59 17.10 11.35 3.89
CA GLY A 59 17.31 12.29 2.77
C GLY A 59 16.43 12.03 1.54
N GLU A 60 15.74 10.90 1.46
CA GLU A 60 14.69 10.70 0.47
C GLU A 60 13.35 11.24 0.99
N THR A 61 12.56 11.86 0.11
CA THR A 61 11.18 12.28 0.45
C THR A 61 10.28 11.05 0.55
N PRO A 62 9.57 10.83 1.68
CA PRO A 62 8.65 9.72 1.81
C PRO A 62 7.47 9.87 0.84
N LEU A 63 6.85 8.76 0.47
CA LEU A 63 5.58 8.78 -0.25
C LEU A 63 4.51 9.42 0.63
N HIS A 64 3.81 10.44 0.14
CA HIS A 64 2.80 11.15 0.91
C HIS A 64 1.39 10.60 0.72
N ALA A 65 1.08 10.12 -0.47
CA ALA A 65 -0.21 9.48 -0.72
C ALA A 65 -0.13 8.40 -1.81
N LEU A 66 -0.97 7.39 -1.66
CA LEU A 66 -1.32 6.44 -2.70
C LEU A 66 -2.78 6.65 -3.06
N VAL A 67 -3.09 6.87 -4.33
CA VAL A 67 -4.46 7.07 -4.81
C VAL A 67 -4.81 5.91 -5.74
N SER A 68 -5.79 5.10 -5.34
CA SER A 68 -6.34 4.02 -6.16
C SER A 68 -7.64 4.46 -6.80
N VAL A 69 -7.73 4.36 -8.12
CA VAL A 69 -8.94 4.70 -8.89
C VAL A 69 -9.30 3.56 -9.84
N TRP A 70 -10.58 3.21 -9.91
CA TRP A 70 -11.09 2.19 -10.82
C TRP A 70 -11.93 2.86 -11.91
N LEU A 71 -11.53 2.64 -13.17
CA LEU A 71 -12.10 3.22 -14.38
C LEU A 71 -12.60 2.13 -15.34
N ASP A 72 -13.42 2.50 -16.30
CA ASP A 72 -13.81 1.59 -17.39
C ASP A 72 -12.59 1.17 -18.22
N ALA A 73 -11.73 2.14 -18.54
CA ALA A 73 -10.52 1.93 -19.32
C ALA A 73 -9.40 2.88 -18.87
N VAL A 74 -8.15 2.43 -18.95
CA VAL A 74 -6.96 3.23 -18.63
C VAL A 74 -6.85 4.50 -19.50
N ASP A 75 -7.43 4.48 -20.69
CA ASP A 75 -7.46 5.62 -21.61
C ASP A 75 -8.23 6.82 -21.04
N HIS A 76 -9.13 6.60 -20.08
CA HIS A 76 -9.90 7.64 -19.42
C HIS A 76 -9.18 8.29 -18.24
N ARG A 77 -7.90 7.98 -18.00
CA ARG A 77 -7.14 8.43 -16.83
C ARG A 77 -6.79 9.93 -16.82
N ARG A 78 -6.67 10.55 -17.96
CA ARG A 78 -6.13 11.91 -18.09
C ARG A 78 -6.79 12.95 -17.16
N PRO A 79 -8.13 13.02 -17.03
CA PRO A 79 -8.75 13.96 -16.09
C PRO A 79 -8.33 13.76 -14.64
N TYR A 80 -8.04 12.52 -14.21
CA TYR A 80 -7.56 12.20 -12.86
C TYR A 80 -6.12 12.66 -12.68
N GLU A 81 -5.26 12.47 -13.68
CA GLU A 81 -3.90 12.99 -13.70
C GLU A 81 -3.89 14.52 -13.62
N ASP A 82 -4.79 15.20 -14.34
CA ASP A 82 -4.92 16.67 -14.34
C ASP A 82 -5.37 17.22 -12.97
N VAL A 83 -6.05 16.42 -12.14
CA VAL A 83 -6.36 16.78 -10.74
C VAL A 83 -5.15 16.57 -9.83
N LEU A 84 -4.38 15.49 -10.02
CA LEU A 84 -3.26 15.13 -9.15
C LEU A 84 -1.98 15.94 -9.45
N ALA A 85 -1.69 16.21 -10.71
CA ALA A 85 -0.44 16.86 -11.13
C ALA A 85 -0.17 18.22 -10.48
N PRO A 86 -1.17 19.12 -10.28
CA PRO A 86 -0.92 20.43 -9.68
C PRO A 86 -0.49 20.40 -8.21
N VAL A 87 -0.82 19.33 -7.47
CA VAL A 87 -0.46 19.19 -6.05
C VAL A 87 0.80 18.35 -5.84
N ALA A 88 1.25 17.61 -6.85
CA ALA A 88 2.36 16.68 -6.77
C ALA A 88 3.68 17.33 -7.20
N ALA A 89 4.70 17.33 -6.35
CA ALA A 89 6.08 17.56 -6.75
C ALA A 89 6.60 16.40 -7.63
N ARG A 90 6.08 15.19 -7.40
CA ARG A 90 6.32 14.01 -8.22
C ARG A 90 5.07 13.14 -8.25
N LEU A 91 4.71 12.65 -9.44
CA LEU A 91 3.57 11.76 -9.66
C LEU A 91 4.05 10.54 -10.46
N ALA A 92 3.72 9.33 -9.96
CA ALA A 92 3.98 8.09 -10.68
C ALA A 92 2.70 7.25 -10.74
N GLY A 93 2.18 7.03 -11.94
CA GLY A 93 0.96 6.28 -12.20
C GLY A 93 1.24 4.90 -12.75
N TYR A 94 0.45 3.92 -12.30
CA TYR A 94 0.56 2.52 -12.70
C TYR A 94 -0.81 1.93 -13.03
N GLN A 95 -0.88 1.18 -14.12
CA GLN A 95 -1.95 0.22 -14.34
C GLN A 95 -1.59 -1.08 -13.64
N VAL A 96 -2.50 -1.62 -12.83
CA VAL A 96 -2.23 -2.79 -11.99
C VAL A 96 -3.30 -3.87 -12.14
N VAL A 97 -2.90 -5.11 -11.84
CA VAL A 97 -3.82 -6.24 -11.63
C VAL A 97 -3.98 -6.44 -10.14
N GLU A 98 -5.16 -6.13 -9.63
CA GLU A 98 -5.49 -6.25 -8.20
C GLU A 98 -5.84 -7.69 -7.83
N SER A 99 -5.33 -8.12 -6.68
CA SER A 99 -5.77 -9.31 -5.96
C SER A 99 -6.07 -8.93 -4.51
N LEU A 100 -7.34 -8.82 -4.16
CA LEU A 100 -7.79 -8.70 -2.78
C LEU A 100 -7.67 -10.08 -2.12
N TYR A 101 -6.52 -10.32 -1.43
CA TYR A 101 -6.21 -11.63 -0.85
C TYR A 101 -6.92 -11.84 0.48
N THR A 102 -6.90 -10.83 1.35
CA THR A 102 -7.61 -10.80 2.63
C THR A 102 -8.39 -9.50 2.71
N ASP A 103 -9.66 -9.55 3.09
CA ASP A 103 -10.49 -8.37 3.29
C ASP A 103 -11.04 -8.30 4.72
N TYR A 104 -11.54 -7.17 5.13
CA TYR A 104 -12.19 -6.96 6.41
C TYR A 104 -13.29 -7.99 6.64
N GLY A 105 -13.21 -8.71 7.77
CA GLY A 105 -14.14 -9.77 8.15
C GLY A 105 -13.86 -11.13 7.53
N SER A 106 -12.80 -11.30 6.72
CA SER A 106 -12.44 -12.59 6.15
C SER A 106 -11.53 -13.43 7.07
N ASN A 107 -11.00 -12.85 8.14
CA ASN A 107 -10.17 -13.53 9.13
C ASN A 107 -10.47 -13.08 10.57
N ARG A 108 -9.74 -13.62 11.56
CA ARG A 108 -9.95 -13.34 12.99
C ARG A 108 -9.51 -11.93 13.44
N TRP A 109 -8.80 -11.17 12.61
CA TRP A 109 -8.16 -9.92 12.98
C TRP A 109 -9.05 -8.69 12.77
N ALA A 110 -10.08 -8.81 11.95
CA ALA A 110 -11.02 -7.74 11.70
C ALA A 110 -12.45 -8.24 11.55
N SER A 111 -13.40 -7.44 12.05
CA SER A 111 -14.81 -7.58 11.69
C SER A 111 -15.06 -7.13 10.24
N PRO A 112 -16.17 -7.55 9.62
CA PRO A 112 -16.62 -6.96 8.38
C PRO A 112 -16.69 -5.43 8.47
N ARG A 113 -16.44 -4.76 7.35
CA ARG A 113 -16.48 -3.30 7.28
C ARG A 113 -17.85 -2.78 7.73
N ASP A 114 -17.87 -1.89 8.73
CA ASP A 114 -19.06 -1.24 9.30
C ASP A 114 -19.00 0.29 9.28
N TRP A 115 -17.94 0.88 8.68
CA TRP A 115 -17.80 2.32 8.49
C TRP A 115 -18.15 2.75 7.06
N GLN A 116 -18.60 4.01 6.94
CA GLN A 116 -19.08 4.58 5.68
C GLN A 116 -17.92 5.04 4.79
N ASP A 117 -18.20 5.18 3.50
CA ASP A 117 -17.31 5.85 2.56
C ASP A 117 -16.96 7.27 3.05
N GLY A 118 -15.70 7.66 2.88
CA GLY A 118 -15.17 8.92 3.37
C GLY A 118 -14.75 8.93 4.84
N GLN A 119 -14.94 7.83 5.58
CA GLN A 119 -14.39 7.66 6.92
C GLN A 119 -13.05 6.93 6.84
N ARG A 120 -12.13 7.24 7.77
CA ARG A 120 -10.86 6.56 7.91
C ARG A 120 -11.09 5.10 8.35
N SER A 121 -10.44 4.16 7.68
CA SER A 121 -10.44 2.76 8.10
C SER A 121 -9.78 2.59 9.47
N PRO A 122 -10.23 1.65 10.32
CA PRO A 122 -9.58 1.36 11.61
C PRO A 122 -8.15 0.85 11.41
N GLY A 123 -7.35 0.99 12.49
CA GLY A 123 -5.96 0.52 12.47
C GLY A 123 -5.02 1.43 11.70
N VAL A 124 -4.00 0.83 11.07
CA VAL A 124 -2.99 1.50 10.27
C VAL A 124 -2.70 0.64 9.03
N LEU A 125 -2.27 1.27 7.96
CA LEU A 125 -1.88 0.61 6.72
C LEU A 125 -0.38 0.75 6.49
N THR A 126 0.26 -0.27 5.93
CA THR A 126 1.58 -0.18 5.31
C THR A 126 1.46 -0.33 3.80
N VAL A 127 2.06 0.59 3.06
CA VAL A 127 2.24 0.48 1.61
C VAL A 127 3.66 0.04 1.35
N ALA A 128 3.85 -1.09 0.65
CA ALA A 128 5.18 -1.54 0.23
C ALA A 128 5.33 -1.45 -1.29
N LEU A 129 6.43 -0.85 -1.73
CA LEU A 129 6.82 -0.74 -3.13
C LEU A 129 7.86 -1.80 -3.42
N LEU A 130 7.55 -2.72 -4.33
CA LEU A 130 8.35 -3.90 -4.62
C LEU A 130 8.99 -3.82 -6.00
N MET A 131 10.29 -4.03 -6.06
CA MET A 131 10.96 -4.39 -7.30
C MET A 131 11.11 -5.91 -7.36
N ARG A 132 10.85 -6.47 -8.53
CA ARG A 132 11.06 -7.90 -8.75
C ARG A 132 12.55 -8.23 -8.58
N HIS A 133 12.85 -9.36 -7.91
CA HIS A 133 14.22 -9.87 -7.85
C HIS A 133 14.81 -9.99 -9.26
N PRO A 134 16.02 -9.47 -9.53
CA PRO A 134 16.55 -9.35 -10.89
C PRO A 134 16.74 -10.68 -11.61
N GLU A 135 16.93 -11.77 -10.87
CA GLU A 135 17.10 -13.11 -11.43
C GLU A 135 15.78 -13.82 -11.77
N LEU A 136 14.62 -13.29 -11.33
CA LEU A 136 13.32 -13.91 -11.56
C LEU A 136 12.65 -13.38 -12.82
N GLY A 137 12.12 -14.29 -13.64
CA GLY A 137 11.12 -13.96 -14.66
C GLY A 137 9.80 -13.54 -14.02
N PHE A 138 8.95 -12.82 -14.78
CA PHE A 138 7.65 -12.34 -14.27
C PHE A 138 6.76 -13.49 -13.77
N GLU A 139 6.63 -14.56 -14.54
CA GLU A 139 5.79 -15.73 -14.21
C GLU A 139 6.25 -16.43 -12.92
N GLU A 140 7.55 -16.59 -12.74
CA GLU A 140 8.11 -17.18 -11.54
C GLU A 140 7.91 -16.26 -10.34
N TRP A 141 8.14 -14.96 -10.51
CA TRP A 141 7.96 -13.95 -9.48
C TRP A 141 6.52 -13.91 -8.98
N ILE A 142 5.53 -13.82 -9.90
CA ILE A 142 4.12 -13.77 -9.54
C ILE A 142 3.65 -15.08 -8.90
N THR A 143 4.15 -16.22 -9.36
CA THR A 143 3.87 -17.53 -8.78
C THR A 143 4.37 -17.61 -7.35
N ARG A 144 5.62 -17.19 -7.08
CA ARG A 144 6.16 -17.14 -5.71
C ARG A 144 5.34 -16.25 -4.81
N TRP A 145 4.98 -15.05 -5.28
CA TRP A 145 4.15 -14.12 -4.52
C TRP A 145 2.82 -14.75 -4.11
N HIS A 146 2.14 -15.40 -5.06
CA HIS A 146 0.80 -15.95 -4.85
C HIS A 146 0.80 -17.25 -4.04
N THR A 147 1.77 -18.13 -4.26
CA THR A 147 1.73 -19.50 -3.71
C THR A 147 2.63 -19.70 -2.49
N ARG A 148 3.56 -18.77 -2.20
CA ARG A 148 4.49 -18.89 -1.08
C ARG A 148 4.41 -17.67 -0.15
N ILE A 149 4.74 -16.46 -0.63
CA ILE A 149 4.82 -15.26 0.20
C ILE A 149 3.48 -14.98 0.88
N SER A 150 2.39 -14.87 0.10
CA SER A 150 1.08 -14.50 0.65
C SER A 150 0.54 -15.53 1.67
N PRO A 151 0.56 -16.85 1.42
CA PRO A 151 0.13 -17.81 2.43
C PRO A 151 0.98 -17.82 3.70
N ILE A 152 2.31 -17.70 3.57
CA ILE A 152 3.22 -17.67 4.71
C ILE A 152 2.97 -16.42 5.55
N THR A 153 3.02 -15.24 4.95
CA THR A 153 2.82 -13.98 5.68
C THR A 153 1.42 -13.88 6.28
N GLU A 154 0.38 -14.41 5.62
CA GLU A 154 -0.97 -14.51 6.21
C GLU A 154 -1.01 -15.37 7.48
N SER A 155 -0.19 -16.41 7.55
CA SER A 155 -0.17 -17.31 8.71
C SER A 155 0.58 -16.75 9.92
N ILE A 156 1.53 -15.84 9.71
CA ILE A 156 2.44 -15.31 10.73
C ILE A 156 2.26 -13.83 11.05
N GLN A 157 1.35 -13.14 10.35
CA GLN A 157 1.11 -11.69 10.53
C GLN A 157 -0.38 -11.38 10.76
N PRO A 158 -0.72 -10.43 11.65
CA PRO A 158 -2.10 -10.13 12.04
C PRO A 158 -2.77 -9.12 11.09
N ARG A 159 -2.76 -9.38 9.79
CA ARG A 159 -3.32 -8.46 8.81
C ARG A 159 -4.84 -8.48 8.82
N THR A 160 -5.44 -7.29 8.85
CA THR A 160 -6.90 -7.10 8.73
C THR A 160 -7.36 -7.04 7.28
N ARG A 161 -6.47 -6.57 6.39
CA ARG A 161 -6.67 -6.52 4.94
C ARG A 161 -5.33 -6.67 4.22
N TYR A 162 -5.32 -7.35 3.09
CA TYR A 162 -4.13 -7.52 2.26
C TYR A 162 -4.48 -7.46 0.78
N VAL A 163 -3.95 -6.44 0.09
CA VAL A 163 -4.15 -6.22 -1.33
C VAL A 163 -2.81 -6.29 -2.05
N ARG A 164 -2.74 -7.13 -3.08
CA ARG A 164 -1.62 -7.24 -3.99
C ARG A 164 -1.98 -6.55 -5.29
N ASN A 165 -1.17 -5.62 -5.71
CA ASN A 165 -1.30 -4.96 -7.00
C ASN A 165 -0.07 -5.30 -7.84
N ALA A 166 -0.18 -6.32 -8.70
CA ALA A 166 0.87 -6.63 -9.68
C ALA A 166 0.89 -5.52 -10.73
N VAL A 167 2.03 -4.86 -10.90
CA VAL A 167 2.17 -3.76 -11.86
C VAL A 167 2.22 -4.34 -13.27
N PHE A 168 1.23 -3.96 -14.08
CA PHE A 168 1.21 -4.29 -15.51
C PHE A 168 2.13 -3.35 -16.29
N ARG A 169 2.03 -2.03 -16.03
CA ARG A 169 2.90 -0.99 -16.64
C ARG A 169 2.82 0.34 -15.90
N GLY A 170 3.85 1.16 -16.02
CA GLY A 170 3.77 2.59 -15.73
C GLY A 170 2.91 3.31 -16.78
N VAL A 171 2.12 4.30 -16.36
CA VAL A 171 1.24 5.08 -17.24
C VAL A 171 1.59 6.57 -17.27
N THR A 172 2.49 7.02 -16.39
CA THR A 172 3.08 8.37 -16.38
C THR A 172 4.56 8.33 -16.75
N ASP A 173 5.07 9.41 -17.30
CA ASP A 173 6.49 9.55 -17.64
C ASP A 173 7.36 9.48 -16.36
N GLY A 174 8.48 8.74 -16.43
CA GLY A 174 9.41 8.62 -15.32
C GLY A 174 8.90 7.81 -14.11
N ALA A 175 7.81 7.06 -14.25
CA ALA A 175 7.37 6.13 -13.22
C ALA A 175 8.46 5.06 -12.98
N PRO A 176 8.91 4.81 -11.71
CA PRO A 176 9.86 3.76 -11.40
C PRO A 176 9.38 2.38 -11.87
N PRO A 177 10.29 1.46 -12.25
CA PRO A 177 9.92 0.15 -12.79
C PRO A 177 9.50 -0.83 -11.67
N LEU A 178 8.45 -0.52 -10.92
CA LEU A 178 7.93 -1.40 -9.89
C LEU A 178 7.36 -2.70 -10.48
N GLY A 179 7.56 -3.82 -9.78
CA GLY A 179 6.90 -5.08 -10.04
C GLY A 179 5.56 -5.19 -9.33
N GLY A 180 5.46 -4.64 -8.10
CA GLY A 180 4.26 -4.71 -7.29
C GLY A 180 4.12 -3.56 -6.30
N ILE A 181 2.88 -3.32 -5.91
CA ILE A 181 2.50 -2.38 -4.85
C ILE A 181 1.60 -3.15 -3.89
N VAL A 182 1.98 -3.19 -2.62
CA VAL A 182 1.27 -3.94 -1.57
C VAL A 182 0.61 -2.97 -0.63
N GLU A 183 -0.64 -3.22 -0.29
CA GLU A 183 -1.39 -2.53 0.75
C GLU A 183 -1.71 -3.55 1.85
N GLU A 184 -1.22 -3.32 3.08
CA GLU A 184 -1.41 -4.21 4.23
C GLU A 184 -1.97 -3.42 5.40
N ALA A 185 -3.20 -3.70 5.80
CA ALA A 185 -3.82 -3.09 6.96
C ALA A 185 -3.59 -3.95 8.22
N TRP A 186 -3.34 -3.29 9.34
CA TRP A 186 -3.01 -3.87 10.64
C TRP A 186 -4.02 -3.41 11.69
N PRO A 187 -4.30 -4.22 12.74
CA PRO A 187 -5.29 -3.89 13.74
C PRO A 187 -5.02 -2.58 14.51
N SER A 188 -3.74 -2.26 14.75
CA SER A 188 -3.32 -1.04 15.44
C SER A 188 -1.87 -0.68 15.12
N LEU A 189 -1.41 0.48 15.59
CA LEU A 189 -0.02 0.93 15.47
C LEU A 189 0.96 -0.03 16.13
N GLU A 190 0.60 -0.60 17.27
CA GLU A 190 1.43 -1.54 18.03
C GLU A 190 1.70 -2.82 17.22
N HIS A 191 0.75 -3.26 16.40
CA HIS A 191 0.93 -4.43 15.53
C HIS A 191 1.97 -4.21 14.42
N VAL A 192 2.41 -2.98 14.19
CA VAL A 192 3.52 -2.68 13.28
C VAL A 192 4.83 -2.46 14.03
N THR A 193 4.79 -1.92 15.26
CA THR A 193 5.98 -1.50 16.02
C THR A 193 6.47 -2.53 17.04
N ASP A 194 5.60 -3.42 17.51
CA ASP A 194 5.96 -4.52 18.42
C ASP A 194 6.19 -5.81 17.63
N PRO A 195 7.43 -6.34 17.57
CA PRO A 195 7.73 -7.57 16.84
C PRO A 195 6.93 -8.80 17.34
N MET A 196 6.59 -8.86 18.62
CA MET A 196 5.78 -9.96 19.18
C MET A 196 4.38 -9.98 18.57
N LEU A 197 3.77 -8.80 18.41
CA LEU A 197 2.46 -8.65 17.77
C LEU A 197 2.57 -8.80 16.26
N PHE A 198 3.56 -8.15 15.64
CA PHE A 198 3.77 -8.17 14.20
C PHE A 198 3.93 -9.59 13.63
N PHE A 199 4.64 -10.46 14.37
CA PHE A 199 4.90 -11.84 13.97
C PHE A 199 3.97 -12.87 14.65
N CYS A 200 2.86 -12.46 15.25
CA CYS A 200 1.91 -13.36 15.94
C CYS A 200 2.60 -14.36 16.88
N ALA A 201 3.58 -13.88 17.67
CA ALA A 201 4.42 -14.73 18.48
C ALA A 201 3.80 -15.13 19.84
N ASP A 202 2.69 -14.49 20.25
CA ASP A 202 1.97 -14.77 21.50
C ASP A 202 2.87 -14.76 22.76
N GLY A 203 3.88 -13.88 22.78
CA GLY A 203 4.83 -13.77 23.89
C GLY A 203 5.98 -14.80 23.88
N ASP A 204 6.09 -15.61 22.83
CA ASP A 204 7.15 -16.63 22.67
C ASP A 204 8.28 -16.10 21.77
N PRO A 205 9.49 -15.79 22.30
CA PRO A 205 10.63 -15.31 21.51
C PRO A 205 11.15 -16.31 20.48
N ASP A 206 11.06 -17.61 20.74
CA ASP A 206 11.54 -18.63 19.81
C ASP A 206 10.61 -18.70 18.59
N ARG A 207 9.30 -18.59 18.82
CA ARG A 207 8.30 -18.49 17.74
C ARG A 207 8.52 -17.22 16.92
N MET A 208 8.74 -16.07 17.58
CA MET A 208 9.04 -14.82 16.89
C MET A 208 10.25 -14.98 15.96
N ASN A 209 11.37 -15.52 16.47
CA ASN A 209 12.58 -15.72 15.69
C ASN A 209 12.35 -16.68 14.52
N ALA A 210 11.58 -17.74 14.71
CA ALA A 210 11.22 -18.67 13.64
C ALA A 210 10.42 -17.99 12.54
N HIS A 211 9.41 -17.17 12.89
CA HIS A 211 8.59 -16.41 11.93
C HIS A 211 9.42 -15.35 11.18
N ILE A 212 10.32 -14.63 11.88
CA ILE A 212 11.27 -13.69 11.26
C ILE A 212 12.13 -14.41 10.22
N THR A 213 12.74 -15.52 10.61
CA THR A 213 13.62 -16.31 9.71
C THR A 213 12.85 -16.75 8.46
N GLN A 214 11.67 -17.33 8.65
CA GLN A 214 10.81 -17.78 7.55
C GLN A 214 10.45 -16.64 6.61
N MET A 215 10.07 -15.47 7.15
CA MET A 215 9.72 -14.31 6.34
C MET A 215 10.91 -13.78 5.55
N ILE A 216 12.10 -13.66 6.19
CA ILE A 216 13.30 -13.15 5.52
C ILE A 216 13.72 -14.08 4.38
N GLU A 217 13.74 -15.40 4.59
CA GLU A 217 14.08 -16.38 3.56
C GLU A 217 13.18 -16.25 2.33
N GLU A 218 11.87 -16.10 2.52
CA GLU A 218 10.93 -16.00 1.40
C GLU A 218 10.99 -14.62 0.71
N ILE A 219 11.12 -13.53 1.49
CA ILE A 219 11.17 -12.18 0.92
C ILE A 219 12.46 -11.97 0.12
N THR A 220 13.62 -12.42 0.61
CA THR A 220 14.89 -12.27 -0.10
C THR A 220 14.94 -13.06 -1.40
N ALA A 221 14.23 -14.20 -1.47
CA ALA A 221 14.09 -14.98 -2.70
C ALA A 221 13.07 -14.39 -3.70
N PHE A 222 12.37 -13.33 -3.34
CA PHE A 222 11.27 -12.77 -4.10
C PHE A 222 11.52 -11.33 -4.56
N THR A 223 12.10 -10.49 -3.71
CA THR A 223 12.37 -9.09 -4.00
C THR A 223 13.78 -8.71 -3.57
N ASP A 224 14.32 -7.67 -4.18
CA ASP A 224 15.57 -7.05 -3.76
C ASP A 224 15.26 -6.10 -2.58
N LEU A 225 15.68 -6.51 -1.37
CA LEU A 225 15.43 -5.75 -0.14
C LEU A 225 16.08 -4.35 -0.14
N ASP A 226 17.20 -4.17 -0.83
CA ASP A 226 17.87 -2.87 -0.91
C ASP A 226 17.03 -1.83 -1.67
N THR A 227 16.16 -2.31 -2.55
CA THR A 227 15.25 -1.48 -3.36
C THR A 227 13.85 -1.36 -2.77
N MET A 228 13.48 -2.26 -1.84
CA MET A 228 12.18 -2.24 -1.20
C MET A 228 12.01 -0.96 -0.37
N ARG A 229 10.83 -0.38 -0.43
CA ARG A 229 10.42 0.77 0.39
C ARG A 229 9.05 0.50 0.96
N SER A 230 8.85 0.85 2.23
CA SER A 230 7.51 0.86 2.81
C SER A 230 7.23 2.17 3.55
N VAL A 231 5.96 2.54 3.60
CA VAL A 231 5.47 3.74 4.27
C VAL A 231 4.22 3.37 5.07
N THR A 232 4.16 3.83 6.31
CA THR A 232 2.95 3.73 7.13
C THR A 232 1.98 4.82 6.74
N MET A 233 0.73 4.43 6.53
CA MET A 233 -0.35 5.29 6.03
C MET A 233 -1.65 4.99 6.76
N SER A 234 -2.63 5.86 6.62
CA SER A 234 -4.02 5.61 6.98
C SER A 234 -4.88 5.44 5.72
N GLU A 235 -5.78 4.46 5.74
CA GLU A 235 -6.66 4.16 4.60
C GLU A 235 -7.95 4.97 4.68
N TRP A 236 -8.37 5.51 3.53
CA TRP A 236 -9.63 6.22 3.31
C TRP A 236 -10.33 5.64 2.08
N ILE A 237 -11.37 4.84 2.29
CA ILE A 237 -12.22 4.36 1.21
C ILE A 237 -13.26 5.45 0.93
N LEU A 238 -13.10 6.16 -0.18
CA LEU A 238 -13.90 7.34 -0.53
C LEU A 238 -15.12 6.99 -1.35
N LYS A 239 -15.04 5.91 -2.11
CA LYS A 239 -16.13 5.31 -2.87
C LYS A 239 -15.86 3.81 -3.05
N SER A 240 -16.74 2.97 -2.52
CA SER A 240 -16.68 1.51 -2.60
C SER A 240 -17.47 0.93 -3.78
#